data_1ab07f5399bb669d9bc6cb98e8ed3268
#
_entry.id   1ab07f5399bb669d9bc6cb98e8ed3268
#
_cell.length_a   1.000
_cell.length_b   1.000
_cell.length_c   1.000
_cell.angle_alpha   90.00
_cell.angle_beta   90.00
_cell.angle_gamma   90.00
#
_symmetry.space_group_name_H-M   'P 1'
#
loop_
_entity.id
_entity.type
_entity.pdbx_description
1 polymer ?
#
loop_
_entity_poly.entity_id
_entity_poly.type
_entity_poly.pdbx_seq_one_letter_code
_entity_poly.pdbx_strand_id
1 'polypeptide(L)'
;MDEVPGSAGLMPGFFSPYDALMNAANEPDAVLRLQAAARELGFDNVMFAVIPQPKVNIGEVYLRSNYPGQWRDHYDRNNLRAADPTVEYCFRSSSPFVWLPQSFKTTEQQALYEEASAFGLKVGVTLPIRGVDGEIGMLTCVRDGNPGPDFLKDLNQNLGALALLRDVAFDSLHQYVHASAAAPAENVPVLTARERDCLQWMCAGKTAWEIGRILNISEAGVNFHISNLRAKFGVSRRNDVVIKAIRLGLIDLPG
;
A
#
# COMPACT_ATOMS: atom_id res chain seq x y z
N MET A 1 -21.08 -9.81 -19.00
CA MET A 1 -21.46 -8.48 -18.41
C MET A 1 -21.62 -8.79 -16.94
N ASP A 2 -20.44 -8.94 -16.28
CA ASP A 2 -20.37 -9.40 -14.89
C ASP A 2 -20.40 -8.17 -13.99
N GLU A 3 -21.48 -8.05 -13.22
CA GLU A 3 -21.61 -7.03 -12.19
C GLU A 3 -20.53 -7.24 -11.14
N VAL A 4 -19.71 -6.21 -10.93
CA VAL A 4 -18.75 -6.16 -9.81
C VAL A 4 -19.55 -6.13 -8.51
N PRO A 5 -19.37 -7.07 -7.56
CA PRO A 5 -20.09 -7.09 -6.29
C PRO A 5 -19.48 -6.06 -5.33
N GLY A 6 -19.74 -4.77 -5.57
CA GLY A 6 -19.14 -3.68 -4.80
C GLY A 6 -20.07 -2.88 -3.90
N SER A 7 -21.38 -3.07 -3.96
CA SER A 7 -22.32 -2.26 -3.14
C SER A 7 -23.51 -3.01 -2.54
N ALA A 8 -23.55 -4.31 -2.62
CA ALA A 8 -24.75 -5.13 -2.31
C ALA A 8 -24.96 -5.44 -0.83
N GLY A 9 -24.33 -4.77 0.12
CA GLY A 9 -24.45 -5.10 1.55
C GLY A 9 -24.67 -3.92 2.50
N LEU A 10 -24.54 -2.70 2.04
CA LEU A 10 -24.64 -1.52 2.90
C LEU A 10 -26.08 -0.98 2.91
N MET A 11 -26.73 -0.98 4.08
CA MET A 11 -28.04 -0.34 4.24
C MET A 11 -27.91 1.16 3.97
N PRO A 12 -28.72 1.73 3.04
CA PRO A 12 -28.73 3.17 2.81
C PRO A 12 -28.95 3.94 4.12
N GLY A 13 -28.08 4.93 4.39
CA GLY A 13 -28.16 5.76 5.58
C GLY A 13 -27.47 5.21 6.84
N PHE A 14 -27.00 3.95 6.86
CA PHE A 14 -26.26 3.42 8.01
C PHE A 14 -24.89 4.08 8.19
N PHE A 15 -24.21 4.37 7.07
CA PHE A 15 -22.93 5.10 7.03
C PHE A 15 -23.12 6.57 6.60
N SER A 16 -24.25 7.16 6.95
CA SER A 16 -24.66 8.51 6.50
C SER A 16 -23.56 9.57 6.46
N PRO A 17 -22.61 9.65 7.41
CA PRO A 17 -21.52 10.62 7.34
C PRO A 17 -20.55 10.37 6.16
N TYR A 18 -20.54 9.14 5.61
CA TYR A 18 -19.57 8.72 4.58
C TYR A 18 -20.22 8.31 3.26
N ASP A 19 -21.57 8.39 3.16
CA ASP A 19 -22.32 8.05 1.95
C ASP A 19 -21.80 8.81 0.73
N ALA A 20 -21.42 10.06 0.94
CA ALA A 20 -20.82 10.87 -0.11
C ALA A 20 -19.51 10.28 -0.64
N LEU A 21 -18.64 9.80 0.24
CA LEU A 21 -17.35 9.19 -0.13
C LEU A 21 -17.57 7.85 -0.86
N MET A 22 -18.46 7.00 -0.36
CA MET A 22 -18.80 5.72 -0.98
C MET A 22 -19.40 5.87 -2.38
N ASN A 23 -20.14 6.96 -2.62
CA ASN A 23 -20.79 7.24 -3.90
C ASN A 23 -20.03 8.27 -4.75
N ALA A 24 -18.73 8.40 -4.55
CA ALA A 24 -17.90 9.31 -5.34
C ALA A 24 -17.88 8.90 -6.82
N ALA A 25 -18.05 9.90 -7.71
CA ALA A 25 -18.16 9.67 -9.14
C ALA A 25 -16.84 9.21 -9.79
N ASN A 26 -15.70 9.58 -9.19
CA ASN A 26 -14.35 9.29 -9.69
C ASN A 26 -13.33 9.53 -8.58
N GLU A 27 -12.07 9.20 -8.88
CA GLU A 27 -10.96 9.32 -7.90
C GLU A 27 -10.78 10.76 -7.35
N PRO A 28 -10.73 11.84 -8.14
CA PRO A 28 -10.65 13.19 -7.60
C PRO A 28 -11.80 13.55 -6.67
N ASP A 29 -13.03 13.14 -6.99
CA ASP A 29 -14.20 13.35 -6.16
C ASP A 29 -14.09 12.56 -4.84
N ALA A 30 -13.64 11.29 -4.88
CA ALA A 30 -13.41 10.48 -3.68
C ALA A 30 -12.38 11.14 -2.75
N VAL A 31 -11.28 11.65 -3.30
CA VAL A 31 -10.24 12.34 -2.52
C VAL A 31 -10.78 13.63 -1.88
N LEU A 32 -11.58 14.42 -2.61
CA LEU A 32 -12.20 15.63 -2.05
C LEU A 32 -13.18 15.30 -0.91
N ARG A 33 -13.98 14.24 -1.06
CA ARG A 33 -14.92 13.81 -0.02
C ARG A 33 -14.21 13.23 1.20
N LEU A 34 -13.12 12.51 1.01
CA LEU A 34 -12.25 12.06 2.11
C LEU A 34 -11.71 13.26 2.90
N GLN A 35 -11.24 14.31 2.21
CA GLN A 35 -10.77 15.54 2.85
C GLN A 35 -11.89 16.26 3.60
N ALA A 36 -13.10 16.31 3.05
CA ALA A 36 -14.25 16.90 3.69
C ALA A 36 -14.62 16.13 4.99
N ALA A 37 -14.70 14.80 4.92
CA ALA A 37 -15.00 13.95 6.06
C ALA A 37 -13.95 14.08 7.18
N ALA A 38 -12.65 14.18 6.83
CA ALA A 38 -11.59 14.42 7.79
C ALA A 38 -11.74 15.78 8.50
N ARG A 39 -12.15 16.84 7.76
CA ARG A 39 -12.41 18.17 8.34
C ARG A 39 -13.60 18.16 9.31
N GLU A 40 -14.65 17.42 9.02
CA GLU A 40 -15.79 17.26 9.95
C GLU A 40 -15.37 16.62 11.28
N LEU A 41 -14.32 15.78 11.25
CA LEU A 41 -13.70 15.18 12.43
C LEU A 41 -12.60 16.07 13.05
N GLY A 42 -12.43 17.30 12.54
CA GLY A 42 -11.51 18.30 13.07
C GLY A 42 -10.06 18.19 12.58
N PHE A 43 -9.83 17.58 11.41
CA PHE A 43 -8.49 17.44 10.82
C PHE A 43 -8.41 18.12 9.45
N ASP A 44 -7.55 19.14 9.34
CA ASP A 44 -7.39 19.92 8.12
C ASP A 44 -6.62 19.17 7.03
N ASN A 45 -5.70 18.32 7.43
CA ASN A 45 -4.81 17.58 6.53
C ASN A 45 -5.04 16.09 6.65
N VAL A 46 -5.13 15.44 5.48
CA VAL A 46 -5.28 13.99 5.39
C VAL A 46 -4.31 13.42 4.35
N MET A 47 -3.76 12.25 4.65
CA MET A 47 -2.97 11.45 3.73
C MET A 47 -3.49 10.03 3.72
N PHE A 48 -3.80 9.54 2.55
CA PHE A 48 -4.11 8.14 2.28
C PHE A 48 -2.98 7.55 1.46
N ALA A 49 -2.34 6.51 1.97
CA ALA A 49 -1.23 5.85 1.31
C ALA A 49 -1.38 4.34 1.43
N VAL A 50 -1.30 3.62 0.30
CA VAL A 50 -1.45 2.15 0.24
C VAL A 50 -0.43 1.56 -0.72
N ILE A 51 0.21 0.49 -0.28
CA ILE A 51 1.04 -0.39 -1.09
C ILE A 51 0.13 -1.54 -1.53
N PRO A 52 -0.12 -1.70 -2.84
CA PRO A 52 -1.10 -2.67 -3.35
C PRO A 52 -0.71 -4.12 -3.11
N GLN A 53 0.59 -4.39 -2.98
CA GLN A 53 1.10 -5.72 -2.62
C GLN A 53 2.37 -5.59 -1.77
N PRO A 54 2.47 -6.25 -0.60
CA PRO A 54 3.62 -6.11 0.30
C PRO A 54 4.93 -6.67 -0.27
N LYS A 55 4.87 -7.38 -1.40
CA LYS A 55 6.04 -7.92 -2.12
C LYS A 55 6.57 -7.00 -3.22
N VAL A 56 5.87 -5.91 -3.50
CA VAL A 56 6.25 -4.91 -4.50
C VAL A 56 7.10 -3.83 -3.83
N ASN A 57 8.05 -3.26 -4.57
CA ASN A 57 8.90 -2.17 -4.08
C ASN A 57 8.06 -1.03 -3.50
N ILE A 58 8.49 -0.50 -2.35
CA ILE A 58 7.88 0.67 -1.70
C ILE A 58 7.81 1.92 -2.63
N GLY A 59 8.41 1.85 -3.82
CA GLY A 59 8.30 2.88 -4.88
C GLY A 59 6.93 2.96 -5.56
N GLU A 60 6.06 1.96 -5.40
CA GLU A 60 4.73 1.90 -6.04
C GLU A 60 3.61 2.18 -5.04
N VAL A 61 3.81 3.13 -4.14
CA VAL A 61 2.79 3.55 -3.17
C VAL A 61 1.74 4.38 -3.88
N TYR A 62 0.49 3.94 -3.84
CA TYR A 62 -0.64 4.82 -4.14
C TYR A 62 -0.79 5.82 -2.99
N LEU A 63 -0.59 7.10 -3.30
CA LEU A 63 -0.64 8.16 -2.30
C LEU A 63 -1.53 9.30 -2.77
N ARG A 64 -2.47 9.71 -1.90
CA ARG A 64 -3.29 10.91 -2.05
C ARG A 64 -3.27 11.71 -0.76
N SER A 65 -3.04 13.02 -0.89
CA SER A 65 -2.85 13.90 0.26
C SER A 65 -3.18 15.34 -0.10
N ASN A 66 -3.65 16.10 0.89
CA ASN A 66 -3.75 17.56 0.81
C ASN A 66 -2.67 18.26 1.68
N TYR A 67 -1.62 17.55 2.03
CA TYR A 67 -0.47 18.16 2.73
C TYR A 67 0.14 19.28 1.88
N PRO A 68 0.72 20.32 2.52
CA PRO A 68 1.40 21.38 1.79
C PRO A 68 2.42 20.82 0.78
N GLY A 69 2.35 21.29 -0.48
CA GLY A 69 3.23 20.79 -1.55
C GLY A 69 4.72 20.95 -1.22
N GLN A 70 5.10 22.08 -0.60
CA GLN A 70 6.47 22.32 -0.15
C GLN A 70 6.94 21.26 0.86
N TRP A 71 6.07 20.84 1.78
CA TRP A 71 6.38 19.75 2.70
C TRP A 71 6.56 18.42 1.97
N ARG A 72 5.66 18.08 1.05
CA ARG A 72 5.78 16.85 0.27
C ARG A 72 7.08 16.80 -0.53
N ASP A 73 7.42 17.88 -1.23
CA ASP A 73 8.66 18.00 -1.98
C ASP A 73 9.90 17.88 -1.08
N HIS A 74 9.85 18.45 0.12
CA HIS A 74 10.92 18.37 1.10
C HIS A 74 11.09 16.95 1.64
N TYR A 75 9.98 16.31 2.02
CA TYR A 75 9.92 14.94 2.53
C TYR A 75 10.51 13.93 1.53
N ASP A 76 10.10 14.03 0.26
CA ASP A 76 10.54 13.10 -0.78
C ASP A 76 12.01 13.33 -1.17
N ARG A 77 12.44 14.59 -1.34
CA ARG A 77 13.83 14.93 -1.70
C ARG A 77 14.84 14.49 -0.64
N ASN A 78 14.50 14.58 0.62
CA ASN A 78 15.40 14.23 1.72
C ASN A 78 15.20 12.78 2.20
N ASN A 79 14.37 11.97 1.51
CA ASN A 79 14.06 10.59 1.89
C ASN A 79 13.65 10.45 3.38
N LEU A 80 12.85 11.40 3.88
CA LEU A 80 12.46 11.47 5.30
C LEU A 80 11.62 10.25 5.74
N ARG A 81 11.10 9.50 4.77
CA ARG A 81 10.43 8.22 5.02
C ARG A 81 11.27 7.26 5.86
N ALA A 82 12.59 7.29 5.71
CA ALA A 82 13.49 6.41 6.47
C ALA A 82 13.49 6.71 7.98
N ALA A 83 13.21 7.96 8.35
CA ALA A 83 13.11 8.40 9.74
C ALA A 83 11.66 8.42 10.27
N ASP A 84 10.66 8.28 9.39
CA ASP A 84 9.24 8.41 9.75
C ASP A 84 8.76 7.17 10.53
N PRO A 85 8.48 7.30 11.84
CA PRO A 85 8.06 6.17 12.66
C PRO A 85 6.69 5.63 12.26
N THR A 86 5.84 6.44 11.61
CA THR A 86 4.50 6.02 11.21
C THR A 86 4.53 4.97 10.12
N VAL A 87 5.51 5.05 9.22
CA VAL A 87 5.70 4.08 8.13
C VAL A 87 6.05 2.71 8.71
N GLU A 88 7.11 2.62 9.52
CA GLU A 88 7.51 1.36 10.14
C GLU A 88 6.39 0.79 11.03
N TYR A 89 5.73 1.65 11.80
CA TYR A 89 4.63 1.27 12.68
C TYR A 89 3.50 0.59 11.90
N CYS A 90 3.12 1.15 10.75
CA CYS A 90 2.06 0.59 9.92
C CYS A 90 2.38 -0.78 9.34
N PHE A 91 3.64 -1.17 9.22
CA PHE A 91 4.00 -2.55 8.84
C PHE A 91 3.81 -3.56 9.99
N ARG A 92 3.86 -3.12 11.24
CA ARG A 92 3.92 -4.00 12.42
C ARG A 92 2.67 -3.96 13.30
N SER A 93 1.82 -2.94 13.16
CA SER A 93 0.66 -2.72 14.02
C SER A 93 -0.59 -2.46 13.21
N SER A 94 -1.74 -2.81 13.79
CA SER A 94 -3.07 -2.42 13.30
C SER A 94 -3.73 -1.36 14.21
N SER A 95 -3.12 -1.06 15.36
CA SER A 95 -3.60 -0.04 16.28
C SER A 95 -3.25 1.38 15.79
N PRO A 96 -4.02 2.41 16.12
CA PRO A 96 -3.69 3.79 15.78
C PRO A 96 -2.36 4.25 16.37
N PHE A 97 -1.61 5.05 15.61
CA PHE A 97 -0.42 5.77 16.07
C PHE A 97 -0.78 7.24 16.28
N VAL A 98 -0.65 7.73 17.50
CA VAL A 98 -0.99 9.12 17.83
C VAL A 98 0.24 10.01 17.65
N TRP A 99 0.09 11.11 16.88
CA TRP A 99 1.13 12.09 16.66
C TRP A 99 1.21 13.07 17.83
N LEU A 100 2.22 12.87 18.66
CA LEU A 100 2.59 13.76 19.77
C LEU A 100 4.12 13.87 19.78
N PRO A 101 4.73 14.95 20.29
CA PRO A 101 6.18 15.09 20.34
C PRO A 101 6.89 13.87 20.93
N GLN A 102 6.35 13.30 22.02
CA GLN A 102 6.91 12.11 22.69
C GLN A 102 6.74 10.80 21.92
N SER A 103 5.97 10.78 20.85
CA SER A 103 5.82 9.59 19.97
C SER A 103 7.00 9.44 19.00
N PHE A 104 7.76 10.52 18.79
CA PHE A 104 8.97 10.58 17.96
C PHE A 104 10.20 10.46 18.87
N LYS A 105 10.85 9.31 18.89
CA LYS A 105 11.76 8.90 19.95
C LYS A 105 13.23 9.17 19.64
N THR A 106 13.66 9.06 18.38
CA THR A 106 15.06 9.30 18.00
C THR A 106 15.25 10.77 17.61
N THR A 107 16.52 11.21 17.57
CA THR A 107 16.87 12.58 17.16
C THR A 107 16.35 12.87 15.74
N GLU A 108 16.48 11.92 14.83
CA GLU A 108 16.02 12.04 13.44
C GLU A 108 14.47 12.12 13.38
N GLN A 109 13.78 11.35 14.22
CA GLN A 109 12.32 11.39 14.31
C GLN A 109 11.85 12.73 14.90
N GLN A 110 12.54 13.24 15.92
CA GLN A 110 12.22 14.53 16.51
C GLN A 110 12.42 15.67 15.51
N ALA A 111 13.52 15.66 14.78
CA ALA A 111 13.77 16.62 13.70
C ALA A 111 12.67 16.57 12.64
N LEU A 112 12.28 15.38 12.20
CA LEU A 112 11.16 15.18 11.28
C LEU A 112 9.85 15.79 11.83
N TYR A 113 9.54 15.56 13.12
CA TYR A 113 8.35 16.11 13.76
C TYR A 113 8.40 17.65 13.80
N GLU A 114 9.53 18.24 14.14
CA GLU A 114 9.72 19.70 14.17
C GLU A 114 9.55 20.30 12.78
N GLU A 115 10.17 19.70 11.77
CA GLU A 115 10.03 20.13 10.38
C GLU A 115 8.57 20.03 9.90
N ALA A 116 7.89 18.91 10.14
CA ALA A 116 6.47 18.73 9.80
C ALA A 116 5.60 19.77 10.51
N SER A 117 5.91 20.06 11.78
CA SER A 117 5.19 21.05 12.59
C SER A 117 5.26 22.46 12.03
N ALA A 118 6.38 22.84 11.38
CA ALA A 118 6.52 24.13 10.70
C ALA A 118 5.55 24.30 9.52
N PHE A 119 5.03 23.21 8.98
CA PHE A 119 4.01 23.18 7.93
C PHE A 119 2.58 22.96 8.45
N GLY A 120 2.35 23.07 9.75
CA GLY A 120 1.04 22.86 10.38
C GLY A 120 0.66 21.40 10.62
N LEU A 121 1.60 20.46 10.47
CA LEU A 121 1.38 19.03 10.69
C LEU A 121 1.86 18.66 12.10
N LYS A 122 1.13 19.10 13.16
CA LYS A 122 1.60 19.02 14.55
C LYS A 122 0.99 17.88 15.36
N VAL A 123 -0.34 17.74 15.30
CA VAL A 123 -1.05 16.72 16.08
C VAL A 123 -1.98 15.93 15.18
N GLY A 124 -2.05 14.63 15.40
CA GLY A 124 -2.85 13.78 14.53
C GLY A 124 -2.86 12.31 14.93
N VAL A 125 -3.39 11.52 14.03
CA VAL A 125 -3.43 10.08 14.17
C VAL A 125 -3.17 9.41 12.82
N THR A 126 -2.38 8.36 12.84
CA THR A 126 -2.19 7.44 11.72
C THR A 126 -2.89 6.13 12.05
N LEU A 127 -3.81 5.72 11.17
CA LEU A 127 -4.56 4.48 11.27
C LEU A 127 -4.02 3.51 10.21
N PRO A 128 -3.39 2.40 10.62
CA PRO A 128 -2.91 1.39 9.69
C PRO A 128 -4.06 0.75 8.90
N ILE A 129 -3.81 0.47 7.62
CA ILE A 129 -4.72 -0.23 6.71
C ILE A 129 -4.19 -1.64 6.48
N ARG A 130 -5.11 -2.63 6.49
CA ARG A 130 -4.87 -4.01 6.10
C ARG A 130 -5.96 -4.42 5.12
N GLY A 131 -5.62 -4.55 3.86
CA GLY A 131 -6.55 -4.99 2.84
C GLY A 131 -6.64 -6.51 2.75
N VAL A 132 -7.70 -6.99 2.11
CA VAL A 132 -8.03 -8.42 1.97
C VAL A 132 -7.07 -9.16 1.03
N ASP A 133 -6.47 -8.45 0.07
CA ASP A 133 -5.50 -8.98 -0.89
C ASP A 133 -4.05 -8.77 -0.42
N GLY A 134 -3.89 -8.42 0.88
CA GLY A 134 -2.59 -8.22 1.51
C GLY A 134 -2.04 -6.81 1.39
N GLU A 135 -2.83 -5.83 0.99
CA GLU A 135 -2.45 -4.43 0.97
C GLU A 135 -2.05 -3.95 2.37
N ILE A 136 -1.03 -3.10 2.40
CA ILE A 136 -0.59 -2.41 3.61
C ILE A 136 -0.60 -0.92 3.34
N GLY A 137 -1.19 -0.18 4.27
CA GLY A 137 -1.27 1.26 4.10
C GLY A 137 -1.58 2.00 5.37
N MET A 138 -1.94 3.27 5.20
CA MET A 138 -2.34 4.14 6.29
C MET A 138 -3.31 5.22 5.81
N LEU A 139 -4.23 5.58 6.72
CA LEU A 139 -4.90 6.86 6.71
C LEU A 139 -4.31 7.71 7.83
N THR A 140 -3.75 8.87 7.49
CA THR A 140 -3.22 9.82 8.47
C THR A 140 -4.05 11.10 8.44
N CYS A 141 -4.58 11.49 9.59
CA CYS A 141 -5.32 12.73 9.78
C CYS A 141 -4.54 13.62 10.76
N VAL A 142 -4.20 14.85 10.33
CA VAL A 142 -3.33 15.77 11.06
C VAL A 142 -3.90 17.18 11.00
N ARG A 143 -3.68 17.95 12.07
CA ARG A 143 -4.02 19.37 12.13
C ARG A 143 -2.91 20.21 12.78
N ASP A 144 -2.94 21.49 12.53
CA ASP A 144 -2.20 22.47 13.37
C ASP A 144 -2.94 22.59 14.70
N GLY A 145 -2.28 22.22 15.78
CA GLY A 145 -2.89 22.21 17.11
C GLY A 145 -1.87 22.00 18.21
N ASN A 146 -2.29 22.25 19.44
CA ASN A 146 -1.44 22.02 20.60
C ASN A 146 -1.52 20.56 21.06
N PRO A 147 -0.38 19.87 21.22
CA PRO A 147 -0.36 18.54 21.81
C PRO A 147 -0.69 18.64 23.30
N GLY A 148 -1.82 18.07 23.70
CA GLY A 148 -2.26 18.15 25.10
C GLY A 148 -3.53 17.37 25.39
N PRO A 149 -4.05 17.47 26.63
CA PRO A 149 -5.22 16.72 27.08
C PRO A 149 -6.48 16.94 26.23
N ASP A 150 -6.70 18.18 25.76
CA ASP A 150 -7.86 18.52 24.94
C ASP A 150 -7.82 17.80 23.59
N PHE A 151 -6.66 17.80 22.92
CA PHE A 151 -6.49 17.03 21.68
C PHE A 151 -6.75 15.54 21.90
N LEU A 152 -6.20 14.96 22.98
CA LEU A 152 -6.38 13.54 23.29
C LEU A 152 -7.85 13.21 23.61
N LYS A 153 -8.55 14.12 24.27
CA LYS A 153 -9.99 13.97 24.54
C LYS A 153 -10.80 13.98 23.23
N ASP A 154 -10.54 14.96 22.36
CA ASP A 154 -11.20 15.07 21.06
C ASP A 154 -10.92 13.84 20.18
N LEU A 155 -9.65 13.42 20.13
CA LEU A 155 -9.24 12.24 19.39
C LEU A 155 -9.95 10.98 19.91
N ASN A 156 -10.01 10.80 21.22
CA ASN A 156 -10.66 9.63 21.83
C ASN A 156 -12.18 9.58 21.50
N GLN A 157 -12.84 10.73 21.45
CA GLN A 157 -14.25 10.81 21.05
C GLN A 157 -14.48 10.45 19.59
N ASN A 158 -13.54 10.81 18.70
CA ASN A 158 -13.66 10.63 17.27
C ASN A 158 -12.97 9.35 16.75
N LEU A 159 -12.29 8.58 17.60
CA LEU A 159 -11.47 7.45 17.16
C LEU A 159 -12.26 6.38 16.41
N GLY A 160 -13.49 6.09 16.85
CA GLY A 160 -14.38 5.15 16.15
C GLY A 160 -14.79 5.66 14.75
N ALA A 161 -15.12 6.95 14.64
CA ALA A 161 -15.46 7.58 13.37
C ALA A 161 -14.25 7.63 12.42
N LEU A 162 -13.06 7.92 12.93
CA LEU A 162 -11.82 7.88 12.15
C LEU A 162 -11.47 6.47 11.68
N ALA A 163 -11.70 5.45 12.51
CA ALA A 163 -11.50 4.07 12.10
C ALA A 163 -12.46 3.66 10.98
N LEU A 164 -13.73 4.05 11.08
CA LEU A 164 -14.70 3.83 10.01
C LEU A 164 -14.34 4.62 8.75
N LEU A 165 -13.90 5.89 8.88
CA LEU A 165 -13.44 6.69 7.74
C LEU A 165 -12.27 6.00 7.02
N ARG A 166 -11.32 5.40 7.75
CA ARG A 166 -10.22 4.62 7.17
C ARG A 166 -10.75 3.47 6.30
N ASP A 167 -11.71 2.70 6.81
CA ASP A 167 -12.24 1.53 6.11
C ASP A 167 -13.04 1.96 4.87
N VAL A 168 -13.92 2.95 5.02
CA VAL A 168 -14.68 3.52 3.88
C VAL A 168 -13.75 4.15 2.84
N ALA A 169 -12.70 4.86 3.26
CA ALA A 169 -11.72 5.43 2.33
C ALA A 169 -10.97 4.33 1.57
N PHE A 170 -10.62 3.24 2.25
CA PHE A 170 -9.97 2.10 1.60
C PHE A 170 -10.89 1.48 0.55
N ASP A 171 -12.13 1.15 0.89
CA ASP A 171 -13.08 0.55 -0.04
C ASP A 171 -13.39 1.48 -1.24
N SER A 172 -13.53 2.78 -0.99
CA SER A 172 -13.85 3.76 -2.05
C SER A 172 -12.66 4.00 -3.00
N LEU A 173 -11.42 3.89 -2.52
CA LEU A 173 -10.21 4.14 -3.30
C LEU A 173 -9.52 2.86 -3.80
N HIS A 174 -9.94 1.68 -3.34
CA HIS A 174 -9.31 0.39 -3.63
C HIS A 174 -9.11 0.14 -5.13
N GLN A 175 -10.12 0.41 -5.96
CA GLN A 175 -10.02 0.25 -7.41
C GLN A 175 -8.88 1.10 -8.03
N TYR A 176 -8.62 2.28 -7.50
CA TYR A 176 -7.57 3.19 -7.99
C TYR A 176 -6.18 2.78 -7.46
N VAL A 177 -6.12 2.16 -6.28
CA VAL A 177 -4.88 1.57 -5.75
C VAL A 177 -4.33 0.54 -6.73
N HIS A 178 -5.18 -0.39 -7.18
CA HIS A 178 -4.78 -1.43 -8.13
C HIS A 178 -4.57 -0.91 -9.54
N ALA A 179 -5.37 0.06 -10.00
CA ALA A 179 -5.17 0.68 -11.31
C ALA A 179 -3.85 1.46 -11.39
N SER A 180 -3.41 2.08 -10.29
CA SER A 180 -2.11 2.77 -10.21
C SER A 180 -0.93 1.79 -10.24
N ALA A 181 -1.07 0.61 -9.64
CA ALA A 181 -0.08 -0.46 -9.72
C ALA A 181 -0.02 -1.11 -11.11
N ALA A 182 -1.08 -1.01 -11.88
CA ALA A 182 -1.18 -1.49 -13.26
C ALA A 182 -0.62 -0.50 -14.31
N ALA A 183 -0.01 0.65 -13.91
CA ALA A 183 0.72 1.53 -14.82
C ALA A 183 2.00 0.85 -15.31
N PRO A 184 2.40 1.02 -16.58
CA PRO A 184 2.50 0.01 -17.61
C PRO A 184 3.20 -1.24 -17.07
N ALA A 185 2.50 -2.36 -17.14
CA ALA A 185 3.07 -3.66 -16.84
C ALA A 185 4.49 -3.72 -17.42
N GLU A 186 5.51 -3.88 -16.57
CA GLU A 186 6.76 -4.50 -17.04
C GLU A 186 6.29 -5.65 -17.92
N ASN A 187 6.64 -5.62 -19.19
CA ASN A 187 6.14 -6.59 -20.18
C ASN A 187 6.06 -7.97 -19.55
N VAL A 188 4.85 -8.39 -19.16
CA VAL A 188 4.65 -9.74 -18.60
C VAL A 188 5.12 -10.68 -19.69
N PRO A 189 6.23 -11.40 -19.49
CA PRO A 189 6.80 -12.16 -20.56
C PRO A 189 5.86 -13.30 -20.95
N VAL A 190 5.54 -13.41 -22.24
CA VAL A 190 4.76 -14.53 -22.75
C VAL A 190 5.60 -15.81 -22.63
N LEU A 191 5.18 -16.69 -21.73
CA LEU A 191 5.85 -17.96 -21.48
C LEU A 191 5.27 -19.05 -22.37
N THR A 192 6.13 -19.84 -22.99
CA THR A 192 5.73 -21.11 -23.60
C THR A 192 5.27 -22.10 -22.54
N ALA A 193 4.54 -23.15 -22.93
CA ALA A 193 4.10 -24.18 -21.99
C ALA A 193 5.30 -24.82 -21.24
N ARG A 194 6.40 -25.11 -21.94
CA ARG A 194 7.61 -25.68 -21.33
C ARG A 194 8.34 -24.71 -20.37
N GLU A 195 8.37 -23.44 -20.68
CA GLU A 195 8.93 -22.43 -19.77
C GLU A 195 8.08 -22.31 -18.51
N ARG A 196 6.76 -22.39 -18.63
CA ARG A 196 5.84 -22.38 -17.48
C ARG A 196 6.02 -23.62 -16.61
N ASP A 197 6.12 -24.81 -17.21
CA ASP A 197 6.39 -26.06 -16.51
C ASP A 197 7.71 -25.96 -15.72
N CYS A 198 8.80 -25.52 -16.37
CA CYS A 198 10.10 -25.34 -15.74
C CYS A 198 10.03 -24.32 -14.59
N LEU A 199 9.36 -23.20 -14.79
CA LEU A 199 9.21 -22.14 -13.80
C LEU A 199 8.46 -22.63 -12.56
N GLN A 200 7.40 -23.41 -12.74
CA GLN A 200 6.63 -23.99 -11.63
C GLN A 200 7.49 -24.88 -10.74
N TRP A 201 8.31 -25.75 -11.33
CA TRP A 201 9.20 -26.62 -10.57
C TRP A 201 10.41 -25.87 -9.98
N MET A 202 10.84 -24.77 -10.61
CA MET A 202 11.83 -23.86 -10.00
C MET A 202 11.28 -23.22 -8.72
N CYS A 203 10.02 -22.81 -8.71
CA CYS A 203 9.36 -22.27 -7.51
C CYS A 203 9.22 -23.30 -6.40
N ALA A 204 9.03 -24.58 -6.76
CA ALA A 204 9.05 -25.70 -5.82
C ALA A 204 10.47 -26.10 -5.36
N GLY A 205 11.51 -25.32 -5.70
CA GLY A 205 12.89 -25.52 -5.27
C GLY A 205 13.63 -26.66 -5.97
N LYS A 206 13.08 -27.22 -7.06
CA LYS A 206 13.71 -28.35 -7.78
C LYS A 206 14.94 -27.94 -8.57
N THR A 207 15.96 -28.76 -8.59
CA THR A 207 17.17 -28.59 -9.41
C THR A 207 16.87 -28.84 -10.90
N ALA A 208 17.75 -28.43 -11.82
CA ALA A 208 17.57 -28.69 -13.25
C ALA A 208 17.52 -30.19 -13.57
N TRP A 209 18.30 -31.00 -12.87
CA TRP A 209 18.27 -32.44 -12.99
C TRP A 209 16.92 -33.05 -12.60
N GLU A 210 16.40 -32.66 -11.41
CA GLU A 210 15.07 -33.11 -10.94
C GLU A 210 13.95 -32.70 -11.89
N ILE A 211 13.98 -31.45 -12.38
CA ILE A 211 13.01 -30.95 -13.36
C ILE A 211 13.06 -31.77 -14.64
N GLY A 212 14.27 -32.09 -15.12
CA GLY A 212 14.45 -32.94 -16.30
C GLY A 212 13.82 -34.31 -16.11
N ARG A 213 13.96 -34.90 -14.93
CA ARG A 213 13.33 -36.20 -14.60
C ARG A 213 11.80 -36.09 -14.55
N ILE A 214 11.25 -35.01 -13.96
CA ILE A 214 9.80 -34.79 -13.85
C ILE A 214 9.18 -34.54 -15.24
N LEU A 215 9.82 -33.71 -16.06
CA LEU A 215 9.28 -33.30 -17.36
C LEU A 215 9.68 -34.23 -18.51
N ASN A 216 10.45 -35.27 -18.21
CA ASN A 216 11.00 -36.24 -19.18
C ASN A 216 11.79 -35.57 -20.33
N ILE A 217 12.68 -34.64 -19.95
CA ILE A 217 13.64 -33.97 -20.86
C ILE A 217 15.05 -33.99 -20.24
N SER A 218 16.06 -33.70 -21.05
CA SER A 218 17.43 -33.63 -20.56
C SER A 218 17.65 -32.44 -19.63
N GLU A 219 18.60 -32.53 -18.71
CA GLU A 219 19.03 -31.42 -17.89
C GLU A 219 19.48 -30.20 -18.72
N ALA A 220 20.15 -30.46 -19.85
CA ALA A 220 20.52 -29.42 -20.81
C ALA A 220 19.29 -28.72 -21.40
N GLY A 221 18.22 -29.46 -21.70
CA GLY A 221 16.94 -28.92 -22.14
C GLY A 221 16.29 -28.00 -21.05
N VAL A 222 16.34 -28.43 -19.79
CA VAL A 222 15.85 -27.59 -18.68
C VAL A 222 16.68 -26.31 -18.58
N ASN A 223 18.00 -26.39 -18.61
CA ASN A 223 18.89 -25.24 -18.55
C ASN A 223 18.69 -24.28 -19.74
N PHE A 224 18.35 -24.78 -20.91
CA PHE A 224 17.94 -23.95 -22.05
C PHE A 224 16.66 -23.15 -21.74
N HIS A 225 15.61 -23.78 -21.18
CA HIS A 225 14.40 -23.08 -20.80
C HIS A 225 14.64 -22.07 -19.66
N ILE A 226 15.48 -22.42 -18.70
CA ILE A 226 15.87 -21.46 -17.61
C ILE A 226 16.63 -20.26 -18.20
N SER A 227 17.49 -20.46 -19.18
CA SER A 227 18.19 -19.37 -19.87
C SER A 227 17.22 -18.44 -20.60
N ASN A 228 16.24 -19.02 -21.31
CA ASN A 228 15.18 -18.24 -21.96
C ASN A 228 14.33 -17.46 -20.96
N LEU A 229 13.98 -18.09 -19.83
CA LEU A 229 13.28 -17.41 -18.74
C LEU A 229 14.10 -16.22 -18.23
N ARG A 230 15.39 -16.40 -17.95
CA ARG A 230 16.26 -15.28 -17.52
C ARG A 230 16.27 -14.13 -18.52
N ALA A 231 16.38 -14.44 -19.82
CA ALA A 231 16.35 -13.44 -20.88
C ALA A 231 14.98 -12.72 -20.93
N LYS A 232 13.88 -13.47 -20.87
CA LYS A 232 12.52 -12.90 -20.90
C LYS A 232 12.20 -12.03 -19.68
N PHE A 233 12.70 -12.42 -18.50
CA PHE A 233 12.52 -11.65 -17.27
C PHE A 233 13.57 -10.54 -17.10
N GLY A 234 14.59 -10.44 -17.97
CA GLY A 234 15.64 -9.44 -17.88
C GLY A 234 16.50 -9.59 -16.62
N VAL A 235 16.76 -10.82 -16.16
CA VAL A 235 17.53 -11.11 -14.94
C VAL A 235 18.68 -12.07 -15.21
N SER A 236 19.73 -12.00 -14.37
CA SER A 236 20.92 -12.84 -14.54
C SER A 236 20.91 -14.11 -13.68
N ARG A 237 20.21 -14.11 -12.55
CA ARG A 237 20.19 -15.22 -11.61
C ARG A 237 18.89 -16.02 -11.71
N ARG A 238 18.98 -17.34 -11.51
CA ARG A 238 17.84 -18.25 -11.50
C ARG A 238 16.78 -17.87 -10.45
N ASN A 239 17.21 -17.50 -9.25
CA ASN A 239 16.30 -17.14 -8.17
C ASN A 239 15.55 -15.82 -8.46
N ASP A 240 16.17 -14.90 -9.17
CA ASP A 240 15.55 -13.63 -9.55
C ASP A 240 14.37 -13.85 -10.53
N VAL A 241 14.44 -14.90 -11.38
CA VAL A 241 13.32 -15.32 -12.24
C VAL A 241 12.12 -15.70 -11.37
N VAL A 242 12.35 -16.54 -10.34
CA VAL A 242 11.28 -17.00 -9.42
C VAL A 242 10.65 -15.82 -8.70
N ILE A 243 11.49 -14.94 -8.13
CA ILE A 243 11.02 -13.75 -7.42
C ILE A 243 10.19 -12.84 -8.35
N LYS A 244 10.68 -12.60 -9.56
CA LYS A 244 9.98 -11.74 -10.53
C LYS A 244 8.69 -12.39 -11.05
N ALA A 245 8.66 -13.71 -11.23
CA ALA A 245 7.48 -14.45 -11.63
C ALA A 245 6.36 -14.42 -10.59
N ILE A 246 6.72 -14.53 -9.30
CA ILE A 246 5.78 -14.40 -8.18
C ILE A 246 5.23 -12.97 -8.13
N ARG A 247 6.10 -11.95 -8.30
CA ARG A 247 5.68 -10.54 -8.33
C ARG A 247 4.68 -10.25 -9.44
N LEU A 248 4.85 -10.86 -10.60
CA LEU A 248 3.98 -10.69 -11.76
C LEU A 248 2.72 -11.59 -11.72
N GLY A 249 2.48 -12.30 -10.62
CA GLY A 249 1.32 -13.20 -10.48
C GLY A 249 1.30 -14.35 -11.48
N LEU A 250 2.46 -14.73 -12.06
CA LEU A 250 2.56 -15.81 -13.03
C LEU A 250 2.55 -17.19 -12.37
N ILE A 251 2.84 -17.27 -11.08
CA ILE A 251 2.89 -18.49 -10.27
C ILE A 251 2.56 -18.16 -8.83
N ASP A 252 1.75 -19.00 -8.20
CA ASP A 252 1.49 -18.98 -6.77
C ASP A 252 2.59 -19.72 -6.01
N LEU A 253 2.85 -19.29 -4.77
CA LEU A 253 3.74 -20.06 -3.89
C LEU A 253 3.06 -21.40 -3.58
N PRO A 254 3.78 -22.54 -3.69
CA PRO A 254 3.26 -23.79 -3.18
C PRO A 254 2.99 -23.64 -1.69
N GLY A 255 1.74 -23.92 -1.28
CA GLY A 255 1.31 -23.93 0.13
C GLY A 255 2.03 -24.97 0.95
#